data_f95f334ab4acdcc572ac5f1b512b54a5
#
_entry.id   f95f334ab4acdcc572ac5f1b512b54a5
#
_cell.length_a   1.000
_cell.length_b   1.000
_cell.length_c   1.000
_cell.angle_alpha   90.00
_cell.angle_beta   90.00
_cell.angle_gamma   90.00
#
_symmetry.space_group_name_H-M   'P 1'
#
loop_
_entity.id
_entity.type
_entity.pdbx_description
1 polymer ?
#
loop_
_entity_poly.entity_id
_entity_poly.type
_entity_poly.pdbx_seq_one_letter_code
_entity_poly.pdbx_strand_id
1 'polypeptide(L)'
;MYQKIPFLTEKLKTAHEDAWAQIAGPGDFFSGEERIEMVRATRDADGCELTIARKNAISPFAVNGEYVGDYLLDSNAIDVIRRIASDPGRLTKAWFDQVIANGLAPEEYVEVVSVVTTSIIIDTLHQALGLAQPPLPKASEGNPRKVLNSDAIEICAWLAVLDVPTQTADHGLPKVPNIARSLGLVPSALQLFFGTFSPHYSLSNIQSSLSQDQAEFVASRVSAMNECFY
;
A
#
# COMPACT_ATOMS: atom_id res chain seq x y z
N MET A 1 1.72 0.21 20.10
CA MET A 1 1.04 -0.91 19.44
C MET A 1 1.42 -2.29 20.04
N TYR A 2 2.68 -2.62 20.21
CA TYR A 2 3.20 -3.98 20.48
C TYR A 2 3.85 -4.15 21.86
N GLN A 3 3.41 -3.43 22.89
CA GLN A 3 4.09 -3.37 24.20
C GLN A 3 4.28 -4.72 24.90
N LYS A 4 3.45 -5.72 24.58
CA LYS A 4 3.49 -7.04 25.20
C LYS A 4 4.15 -8.13 24.33
N ILE A 5 4.77 -7.76 23.21
CA ILE A 5 5.37 -8.72 22.27
C ILE A 5 6.90 -8.59 22.32
N PRO A 6 7.58 -9.42 23.14
CA PRO A 6 9.01 -9.23 23.43
C PRO A 6 9.93 -9.64 22.27
N PHE A 7 9.47 -10.45 21.34
CA PHE A 7 10.28 -10.94 20.22
C PHE A 7 10.25 -10.01 18.98
N LEU A 8 9.40 -8.99 18.97
CA LEU A 8 9.46 -7.95 17.93
C LEU A 8 10.58 -6.96 18.25
N THR A 9 11.37 -6.62 17.24
CA THR A 9 12.42 -5.61 17.38
C THR A 9 11.84 -4.22 17.65
N GLU A 10 12.54 -3.40 18.42
CA GLU A 10 12.11 -2.02 18.66
C GLU A 10 12.03 -1.23 17.34
N LYS A 11 12.94 -1.50 16.38
CA LYS A 11 12.91 -0.89 15.06
C LYS A 11 11.57 -1.11 14.35
N LEU A 12 11.03 -2.34 14.38
CA LEU A 12 9.76 -2.67 13.76
C LEU A 12 8.57 -2.01 14.50
N LYS A 13 8.58 -2.04 15.82
CA LYS A 13 7.53 -1.39 16.63
C LYS A 13 7.45 0.10 16.35
N THR A 14 8.59 0.78 16.40
CA THR A 14 8.69 2.23 16.10
C THR A 14 8.25 2.54 14.68
N ALA A 15 8.69 1.76 13.69
CA ALA A 15 8.32 1.98 12.30
C ALA A 15 6.79 1.91 12.07
N HIS A 16 6.10 0.98 12.73
CA HIS A 16 4.65 0.88 12.65
C HIS A 16 3.94 2.03 13.40
N GLU A 17 4.46 2.43 14.55
CA GLU A 17 3.92 3.57 15.32
C GLU A 17 4.10 4.88 14.54
N ASP A 18 5.26 5.08 13.94
CA ASP A 18 5.56 6.25 13.09
C ASP A 18 4.66 6.27 11.84
N ALA A 19 4.48 5.12 11.19
CA ALA A 19 3.60 5.01 10.02
C ALA A 19 2.15 5.33 10.39
N TRP A 20 1.69 4.85 11.53
CA TRP A 20 0.34 5.12 12.02
C TRP A 20 0.13 6.60 12.34
N ALA A 21 1.14 7.25 12.92
CA ALA A 21 1.15 8.69 13.14
C ALA A 21 1.20 9.48 11.82
N GLN A 22 1.99 9.02 10.83
CA GLN A 22 2.04 9.65 9.51
C GLN A 22 0.70 9.54 8.76
N ILE A 23 -0.03 8.41 8.86
CA ILE A 23 -1.36 8.26 8.27
C ILE A 23 -2.34 9.26 8.91
N ALA A 24 -2.22 9.53 10.19
CA ALA A 24 -3.06 10.50 10.87
C ALA A 24 -2.84 11.96 10.42
N GLY A 25 -1.68 12.25 9.86
CA GLY A 25 -1.35 13.58 9.32
C GLY A 25 -1.72 13.75 7.86
N PRO A 26 -1.73 15.01 7.37
CA PRO A 26 -1.91 15.28 5.95
C PRO A 26 -0.76 14.70 5.15
N GLY A 27 -1.09 14.12 4.00
CA GLY A 27 -0.13 13.65 3.01
C GLY A 27 0.25 14.73 2.01
N ASP A 28 0.54 14.29 0.80
CA ASP A 28 0.78 15.22 -0.30
C ASP A 28 -0.52 15.61 -1.01
N PHE A 29 -1.53 14.74 -1.06
CA PHE A 29 -2.79 14.99 -1.79
C PHE A 29 -4.03 14.88 -0.92
N PHE A 30 -3.97 14.14 0.19
CA PHE A 30 -5.10 13.92 1.10
C PHE A 30 -4.83 14.46 2.50
N SER A 31 -5.89 14.92 3.15
CA SER A 31 -5.89 15.29 4.56
C SER A 31 -5.72 14.08 5.48
N GLY A 32 -5.40 14.30 6.75
CA GLY A 32 -5.34 13.22 7.73
C GLY A 32 -6.68 12.50 7.91
N GLU A 33 -7.79 13.21 7.82
CA GLU A 33 -9.14 12.61 7.92
C GLU A 33 -9.41 11.66 6.73
N GLU A 34 -9.12 12.11 5.50
CA GLU A 34 -9.27 11.27 4.30
C GLU A 34 -8.35 10.04 4.32
N ARG A 35 -7.14 10.17 4.83
CA ARG A 35 -6.19 9.04 4.94
C ARG A 35 -6.64 8.02 5.99
N ILE A 36 -7.21 8.45 7.11
CA ILE A 36 -7.83 7.56 8.10
C ILE A 36 -9.06 6.87 7.49
N GLU A 37 -9.83 7.59 6.68
CA GLU A 37 -10.94 7.03 5.93
C GLU A 37 -10.49 5.93 4.97
N MET A 38 -9.34 6.08 4.29
CA MET A 38 -8.77 5.01 3.47
C MET A 38 -8.50 3.74 4.29
N VAL A 39 -7.95 3.88 5.51
CA VAL A 39 -7.75 2.73 6.40
C VAL A 39 -9.06 2.09 6.80
N ARG A 40 -10.09 2.88 7.13
CA ARG A 40 -11.44 2.37 7.45
C ARG A 40 -12.02 1.59 6.27
N ALA A 41 -12.01 2.18 5.07
CA ALA A 41 -12.52 1.56 3.86
C ALA A 41 -11.75 0.27 3.49
N THR A 42 -10.43 0.23 3.77
CA THR A 42 -9.60 -0.98 3.61
C THR A 42 -10.07 -2.10 4.52
N ARG A 43 -10.30 -1.81 5.80
CA ARG A 43 -10.77 -2.79 6.80
C ARG A 43 -12.18 -3.29 6.52
N ASP A 44 -13.04 -2.42 6.02
CA ASP A 44 -14.42 -2.74 5.66
C ASP A 44 -14.53 -3.58 4.39
N ALA A 45 -13.44 -3.77 3.63
CA ALA A 45 -13.45 -4.50 2.37
C ALA A 45 -13.90 -5.96 2.56
N ASP A 46 -13.43 -6.64 3.59
CA ASP A 46 -13.71 -8.06 3.85
C ASP A 46 -15.18 -8.34 4.18
N GLY A 47 -15.89 -7.37 4.78
CA GLY A 47 -17.32 -7.47 5.13
C GLY A 47 -18.27 -6.93 4.07
N CYS A 48 -17.76 -6.37 2.98
CA CYS A 48 -18.57 -5.70 1.97
C CYS A 48 -19.12 -6.68 0.93
N GLU A 49 -20.45 -6.79 0.80
CA GLU A 49 -21.11 -7.69 -0.16
C GLU A 49 -20.64 -7.46 -1.61
N LEU A 50 -20.53 -6.22 -2.06
CA LEU A 50 -20.05 -5.89 -3.40
C LEU A 50 -18.60 -6.33 -3.61
N THR A 51 -17.74 -6.10 -2.62
CA THR A 51 -16.34 -6.55 -2.67
C THR A 51 -16.25 -8.06 -2.76
N ILE A 52 -17.02 -8.78 -1.95
CA ILE A 52 -17.10 -10.25 -1.96
C ILE A 52 -17.62 -10.75 -3.31
N ALA A 53 -18.70 -10.16 -3.82
CA ALA A 53 -19.25 -10.52 -5.12
C ALA A 53 -18.24 -10.34 -6.26
N ARG A 54 -17.51 -9.24 -6.27
CA ARG A 54 -16.46 -8.94 -7.25
C ARG A 54 -15.29 -9.92 -7.14
N LYS A 55 -14.83 -10.20 -5.93
CA LYS A 55 -13.73 -11.16 -5.68
C LYS A 55 -14.09 -12.58 -6.14
N ASN A 56 -15.35 -13.00 -6.00
CA ASN A 56 -15.81 -14.32 -6.39
C ASN A 56 -16.19 -14.43 -7.88
N ALA A 57 -16.34 -13.32 -8.58
CA ALA A 57 -16.69 -13.32 -9.99
C ALA A 57 -15.48 -13.72 -10.87
N ILE A 58 -15.75 -14.38 -11.99
CA ILE A 58 -14.74 -14.66 -13.04
C ILE A 58 -14.18 -13.33 -13.57
N SER A 59 -15.06 -12.34 -13.80
CA SER A 59 -14.68 -10.98 -14.18
C SER A 59 -15.19 -9.98 -13.12
N PRO A 60 -14.32 -9.47 -12.26
CA PRO A 60 -14.72 -8.51 -11.22
C PRO A 60 -15.26 -7.19 -11.80
N PHE A 61 -14.89 -6.85 -13.05
CA PHE A 61 -15.34 -5.64 -13.74
C PHE A 61 -16.74 -5.75 -14.33
N ALA A 62 -17.28 -6.97 -14.46
CA ALA A 62 -18.65 -7.21 -14.89
C ALA A 62 -19.68 -7.10 -13.75
N VAL A 63 -19.24 -7.05 -12.51
CA VAL A 63 -20.13 -6.92 -11.34
C VAL A 63 -20.38 -5.44 -11.06
N ASN A 64 -21.55 -4.98 -11.47
CA ASN A 64 -22.01 -3.62 -11.24
C ASN A 64 -22.49 -3.45 -9.80
N GLY A 65 -22.38 -2.23 -9.28
CA GLY A 65 -22.85 -1.85 -7.95
C GLY A 65 -22.10 -0.64 -7.44
N GLU A 66 -22.64 -0.03 -6.41
CA GLU A 66 -22.06 1.10 -5.70
C GLU A 66 -21.78 0.70 -4.25
N TYR A 67 -20.71 1.25 -3.67
CA TYR A 67 -20.42 1.07 -2.27
C TYR A 67 -21.34 1.96 -1.44
N VAL A 68 -22.12 1.33 -0.58
CA VAL A 68 -23.03 2.02 0.32
C VAL A 68 -22.27 2.40 1.59
N GLY A 69 -22.34 3.66 1.97
CA GLY A 69 -21.71 4.18 3.20
C GLY A 69 -21.60 5.70 3.17
N ASP A 70 -21.40 6.26 4.34
CA ASP A 70 -21.08 7.70 4.50
C ASP A 70 -19.55 7.83 4.48
N TYR A 71 -18.99 8.15 3.31
CA TYR A 71 -17.57 8.28 3.08
C TYR A 71 -17.20 9.73 2.82
N LEU A 72 -16.04 10.18 3.35
CA LEU A 72 -15.45 11.48 3.01
C LEU A 72 -14.88 11.48 1.58
N LEU A 73 -14.43 10.31 1.12
CA LEU A 73 -13.87 10.11 -0.20
C LEU A 73 -14.98 9.81 -1.21
N ASP A 74 -14.76 10.19 -2.45
CA ASP A 74 -15.69 9.88 -3.52
C ASP A 74 -15.77 8.37 -3.83
N SER A 75 -16.78 7.96 -4.57
CA SER A 75 -17.03 6.55 -4.89
C SER A 75 -15.92 5.92 -5.73
N ASN A 76 -15.22 6.70 -6.57
CA ASN A 76 -14.10 6.24 -7.38
C ASN A 76 -12.90 5.88 -6.49
N ALA A 77 -12.55 6.76 -5.54
CA ALA A 77 -11.49 6.48 -4.56
C ALA A 77 -11.83 5.27 -3.66
N ILE A 78 -13.09 5.15 -3.21
CA ILE A 78 -13.54 3.98 -2.44
C ILE A 78 -13.44 2.67 -3.26
N ASP A 79 -13.79 2.70 -4.56
CA ASP A 79 -13.62 1.53 -5.44
C ASP A 79 -12.13 1.13 -5.53
N VAL A 80 -11.25 2.11 -5.72
CA VAL A 80 -9.80 1.88 -5.77
C VAL A 80 -9.30 1.23 -4.48
N ILE A 81 -9.63 1.80 -3.31
CA ILE A 81 -9.21 1.29 -2.01
C ILE A 81 -9.64 -0.16 -1.83
N ARG A 82 -10.90 -0.45 -2.08
CA ARG A 82 -11.47 -1.78 -1.86
C ARG A 82 -10.93 -2.82 -2.84
N ARG A 83 -10.67 -2.46 -4.09
CA ARG A 83 -10.05 -3.37 -5.07
C ARG A 83 -8.59 -3.65 -4.74
N ILE A 84 -7.81 -2.66 -4.34
CA ILE A 84 -6.43 -2.85 -3.89
C ILE A 84 -6.40 -3.75 -2.65
N ALA A 85 -7.31 -3.52 -1.70
CA ALA A 85 -7.36 -4.29 -0.45
C ALA A 85 -7.76 -5.76 -0.65
N SER A 86 -8.64 -6.05 -1.60
CA SER A 86 -9.27 -7.38 -1.70
C SER A 86 -8.80 -8.24 -2.87
N ASP A 87 -8.36 -7.63 -3.99
CA ASP A 87 -8.12 -8.35 -5.24
C ASP A 87 -7.10 -7.62 -6.16
N PRO A 88 -5.91 -7.26 -5.63
CA PRO A 88 -4.92 -6.48 -6.39
C PRO A 88 -4.37 -7.22 -7.61
N GLY A 89 -4.33 -8.55 -7.59
CA GLY A 89 -3.77 -9.38 -8.67
C GLY A 89 -4.58 -9.33 -9.98
N ARG A 90 -5.85 -8.87 -9.93
CA ARG A 90 -6.71 -8.79 -11.11
C ARG A 90 -7.00 -7.38 -11.59
N LEU A 91 -6.26 -6.37 -11.11
CA LEU A 91 -6.35 -5.01 -11.64
C LEU A 91 -5.82 -4.97 -13.07
N THR A 92 -6.45 -4.15 -13.91
CA THR A 92 -6.09 -4.02 -15.33
C THR A 92 -5.78 -2.56 -15.70
N LYS A 93 -4.99 -2.38 -16.77
CA LYS A 93 -4.72 -1.03 -17.30
C LYS A 93 -6.02 -0.31 -17.68
N ALA A 94 -6.99 -1.03 -18.28
CA ALA A 94 -8.26 -0.43 -18.65
C ALA A 94 -9.06 0.07 -17.44
N TRP A 95 -9.03 -0.66 -16.34
CA TRP A 95 -9.62 -0.18 -15.08
C TRP A 95 -8.88 1.04 -14.53
N PHE A 96 -7.54 1.01 -14.52
CA PHE A 96 -6.75 2.15 -14.09
C PHE A 96 -7.06 3.41 -14.93
N ASP A 97 -7.12 3.28 -16.25
CA ASP A 97 -7.48 4.39 -17.15
C ASP A 97 -8.89 4.95 -16.83
N GLN A 98 -9.83 4.06 -16.48
CA GLN A 98 -11.17 4.50 -16.07
C GLN A 98 -11.13 5.23 -14.72
N VAL A 99 -10.33 4.78 -13.76
CA VAL A 99 -10.13 5.48 -12.47
C VAL A 99 -9.62 6.90 -12.68
N ILE A 100 -8.63 7.07 -13.55
CA ILE A 100 -8.09 8.40 -13.89
C ILE A 100 -9.14 9.25 -14.63
N ALA A 101 -9.84 8.66 -15.59
CA ALA A 101 -10.91 9.36 -16.33
C ALA A 101 -12.08 9.78 -15.41
N ASN A 102 -12.32 9.07 -14.33
CA ASN A 102 -13.33 9.40 -13.31
C ASN A 102 -12.85 10.45 -12.29
N GLY A 103 -11.62 10.97 -12.43
CA GLY A 103 -11.14 12.15 -11.71
C GLY A 103 -10.12 11.91 -10.60
N LEU A 104 -9.70 10.66 -10.32
CA LEU A 104 -8.59 10.42 -9.40
C LEU A 104 -7.27 10.63 -10.15
N ALA A 105 -6.48 11.62 -9.78
CA ALA A 105 -5.19 11.88 -10.41
C ALA A 105 -4.17 10.74 -10.15
N PRO A 106 -3.21 10.49 -11.06
CA PRO A 106 -2.19 9.44 -10.88
C PRO A 106 -1.43 9.54 -9.57
N GLU A 107 -1.09 10.73 -9.14
CA GLU A 107 -0.42 11.01 -7.87
C GLU A 107 -1.31 10.73 -6.65
N GLU A 108 -2.59 11.02 -6.74
CA GLU A 108 -3.59 10.67 -5.72
C GLU A 108 -3.72 9.15 -5.61
N TYR A 109 -3.77 8.46 -6.75
CA TYR A 109 -3.74 6.99 -6.80
C TYR A 109 -2.52 6.42 -6.08
N VAL A 110 -1.32 6.97 -6.30
CA VAL A 110 -0.07 6.53 -5.64
C VAL A 110 -0.16 6.71 -4.13
N GLU A 111 -0.70 7.84 -3.65
CA GLU A 111 -0.88 8.04 -2.22
C GLU A 111 -1.91 7.06 -1.62
N VAL A 112 -3.04 6.82 -2.31
CA VAL A 112 -4.02 5.79 -1.91
C VAL A 112 -3.35 4.42 -1.79
N VAL A 113 -2.60 3.98 -2.80
CA VAL A 113 -1.85 2.70 -2.78
C VAL A 113 -0.97 2.61 -1.55
N SER A 114 -0.22 3.67 -1.24
CA SER A 114 0.70 3.68 -0.11
C SER A 114 -0.02 3.57 1.24
N VAL A 115 -1.10 4.32 1.45
CA VAL A 115 -1.88 4.27 2.70
C VAL A 115 -2.53 2.90 2.89
N VAL A 116 -3.18 2.38 1.83
CA VAL A 116 -3.87 1.07 1.86
C VAL A 116 -2.87 -0.05 2.16
N THR A 117 -1.77 -0.12 1.43
CA THR A 117 -0.77 -1.19 1.61
C THR A 117 -0.07 -1.09 2.96
N THR A 118 0.23 0.12 3.45
CA THR A 118 0.80 0.32 4.79
C THR A 118 -0.16 -0.16 5.88
N SER A 119 -1.44 0.17 5.78
CA SER A 119 -2.44 -0.30 6.76
C SER A 119 -2.58 -1.82 6.75
N ILE A 120 -2.55 -2.44 5.57
CA ILE A 120 -2.58 -3.91 5.43
C ILE A 120 -1.35 -4.56 6.09
N ILE A 121 -0.13 -4.01 5.91
CA ILE A 121 1.08 -4.51 6.58
C ILE A 121 0.90 -4.53 8.10
N ILE A 122 0.41 -3.43 8.67
CA ILE A 122 0.20 -3.29 10.11
C ILE A 122 -0.89 -4.24 10.61
N ASP A 123 -2.03 -4.28 9.94
CA ASP A 123 -3.17 -5.12 10.33
C ASP A 123 -2.85 -6.62 10.18
N THR A 124 -2.12 -7.01 9.13
CA THR A 124 -1.68 -8.38 8.91
C THR A 124 -0.73 -8.85 10.02
N LEU A 125 0.20 -7.99 10.48
CA LEU A 125 1.05 -8.34 11.62
C LEU A 125 0.23 -8.50 12.91
N HIS A 126 -0.74 -7.63 13.17
CA HIS A 126 -1.63 -7.78 14.33
C HIS A 126 -2.39 -9.10 14.26
N GLN A 127 -2.97 -9.42 13.11
CA GLN A 127 -3.69 -10.68 12.90
C GLN A 127 -2.77 -11.90 13.10
N ALA A 128 -1.56 -11.88 12.54
CA ALA A 128 -0.58 -12.97 12.70
C ALA A 128 -0.15 -13.19 14.16
N LEU A 129 -0.18 -12.13 14.96
CA LEU A 129 0.13 -12.17 16.40
C LEU A 129 -1.09 -12.47 17.28
N GLY A 130 -2.28 -12.67 16.71
CA GLY A 130 -3.52 -12.84 17.46
C GLY A 130 -3.96 -11.58 18.22
N LEU A 131 -3.52 -10.41 17.79
CA LEU A 131 -3.88 -9.12 18.36
C LEU A 131 -5.09 -8.52 17.64
N ALA A 132 -5.88 -7.73 18.37
CA ALA A 132 -6.87 -6.87 17.73
C ALA A 132 -6.18 -5.84 16.82
N GLN A 133 -6.85 -5.44 15.75
CA GLN A 133 -6.40 -4.32 14.93
C GLN A 133 -6.18 -3.08 15.79
N PRO A 134 -5.15 -2.28 15.53
CA PRO A 134 -4.94 -1.05 16.29
C PRO A 134 -6.12 -0.09 16.05
N PRO A 135 -6.52 0.68 17.08
CA PRO A 135 -7.57 1.68 16.89
C PRO A 135 -7.14 2.68 15.82
N LEU A 136 -8.11 3.20 15.07
CA LEU A 136 -7.83 4.28 14.13
C LEU A 136 -7.26 5.48 14.89
N PRO A 137 -6.19 6.11 14.39
CA PRO A 137 -5.62 7.27 15.05
C PRO A 137 -6.57 8.48 14.90
N LYS A 138 -6.39 9.47 15.74
CA LYS A 138 -7.08 10.74 15.55
C LYS A 138 -6.36 11.57 14.49
N ALA A 139 -7.08 12.09 13.51
CA ALA A 139 -6.51 12.98 12.50
C ALA A 139 -5.86 14.21 13.15
N SER A 140 -4.70 14.58 12.65
CA SER A 140 -4.07 15.85 12.95
C SER A 140 -4.42 16.89 11.89
N GLU A 141 -4.54 18.14 12.32
CA GLU A 141 -4.84 19.26 11.44
C GLU A 141 -3.68 19.52 10.47
N GLY A 142 -4.01 20.03 9.30
CA GLY A 142 -3.05 20.43 8.27
C GLY A 142 -3.60 20.26 6.85
N ASN A 143 -2.95 20.92 5.91
CA ASN A 143 -3.30 20.82 4.50
C ASN A 143 -2.34 19.89 3.75
N PRO A 144 -2.81 19.18 2.72
CA PRO A 144 -1.95 18.45 1.78
C PRO A 144 -0.87 19.35 1.16
N ARG A 145 0.35 18.83 1.05
CA ARG A 145 1.54 19.62 0.63
C ARG A 145 1.67 19.78 -0.88
N LYS A 146 1.01 18.94 -1.66
CA LYS A 146 1.03 18.91 -3.15
C LYS A 146 2.45 18.72 -3.72
N VAL A 147 3.25 17.84 -3.10
CA VAL A 147 4.63 17.58 -3.51
C VAL A 147 4.67 16.39 -4.46
N LEU A 148 5.28 16.61 -5.62
CA LEU A 148 5.59 15.60 -6.63
C LEU A 148 7.09 15.53 -6.87
N ASN A 149 7.54 14.37 -7.32
CA ASN A 149 8.91 14.22 -7.79
C ASN A 149 9.02 14.73 -9.25
N SER A 150 9.81 15.78 -9.47
CA SER A 150 10.04 16.35 -10.80
C SER A 150 10.84 15.44 -11.74
N ASP A 151 11.54 14.44 -11.19
CA ASP A 151 12.39 13.53 -11.95
C ASP A 151 11.62 12.27 -12.42
N ALA A 152 10.30 12.25 -12.23
CA ALA A 152 9.44 11.19 -12.76
C ALA A 152 9.30 11.30 -14.29
N ILE A 153 9.41 10.17 -14.96
CA ILE A 153 9.32 10.05 -16.41
C ILE A 153 8.24 9.06 -16.84
N GLU A 154 7.67 9.31 -18.01
CA GLU A 154 6.77 8.38 -18.68
C GLU A 154 7.59 7.24 -19.33
N ILE A 155 7.27 6.02 -18.97
CA ILE A 155 7.82 4.80 -19.58
C ILE A 155 6.67 3.83 -19.88
N CYS A 156 7.00 2.59 -20.24
CA CYS A 156 5.98 1.55 -20.46
C CYS A 156 5.40 1.04 -19.12
N ALA A 157 4.90 1.96 -18.29
CA ALA A 157 4.18 1.71 -17.03
C ALA A 157 2.81 2.40 -17.07
N TRP A 158 1.97 2.17 -16.06
CA TRP A 158 0.63 2.78 -16.03
C TRP A 158 0.66 4.25 -15.60
N LEU A 159 1.73 4.66 -14.94
CA LEU A 159 1.96 6.03 -14.46
C LEU A 159 3.44 6.40 -14.62
N ALA A 160 3.75 7.68 -14.48
CA ALA A 160 5.13 8.16 -14.44
C ALA A 160 5.88 7.53 -13.25
N VAL A 161 7.13 7.18 -13.45
CA VAL A 161 7.99 6.53 -12.44
C VAL A 161 9.30 7.29 -12.29
N LEU A 162 9.97 7.12 -11.15
CA LEU A 162 11.30 7.69 -10.95
C LEU A 162 12.26 7.26 -12.07
N ASP A 163 12.94 8.24 -12.66
CA ASP A 163 14.10 7.98 -13.51
C ASP A 163 15.31 7.71 -12.63
N VAL A 164 15.62 6.44 -12.47
CA VAL A 164 16.81 6.01 -11.74
C VAL A 164 17.72 5.25 -12.68
N PRO A 165 19.06 5.48 -12.62
CA PRO A 165 20.01 4.74 -13.42
C PRO A 165 19.84 3.23 -13.23
N THR A 166 19.79 2.50 -14.33
CA THR A 166 19.70 1.03 -14.36
C THR A 166 21.03 0.45 -13.86
N GLN A 167 21.28 0.54 -12.57
CA GLN A 167 22.42 -0.10 -11.94
C GLN A 167 21.95 -1.46 -11.42
N THR A 168 22.68 -2.50 -11.82
CA THR A 168 22.49 -3.84 -11.29
C THR A 168 23.35 -4.00 -10.04
N ALA A 169 22.78 -4.55 -8.99
CA ALA A 169 23.54 -4.98 -7.82
C ALA A 169 24.34 -6.25 -8.16
N ASP A 170 25.33 -6.60 -7.32
CA ASP A 170 26.22 -7.76 -7.55
C ASP A 170 25.47 -9.10 -7.71
N HIS A 171 24.24 -9.19 -7.20
CA HIS A 171 23.36 -10.35 -7.34
C HIS A 171 22.47 -10.33 -8.60
N GLY A 172 22.69 -9.39 -9.54
CA GLY A 172 21.98 -9.31 -10.82
C GLY A 172 20.58 -8.63 -10.78
N LEU A 173 20.11 -8.21 -9.62
CA LEU A 173 18.83 -7.50 -9.49
C LEU A 173 19.00 -5.97 -9.57
N PRO A 174 17.96 -5.22 -10.00
CA PRO A 174 18.01 -3.76 -9.97
C PRO A 174 18.24 -3.25 -8.55
N LYS A 175 19.13 -2.24 -8.40
CA LYS A 175 19.38 -1.60 -7.09
C LYS A 175 18.13 -0.89 -6.55
N VAL A 176 17.30 -0.36 -7.44
CA VAL A 176 16.04 0.29 -7.09
C VAL A 176 14.89 -0.55 -7.66
N PRO A 177 14.09 -1.21 -6.83
CA PRO A 177 13.00 -2.05 -7.29
C PRO A 177 11.89 -1.21 -7.95
N ASN A 178 11.14 -1.82 -8.88
CA ASN A 178 10.07 -1.13 -9.59
C ASN A 178 9.00 -0.52 -8.68
N ILE A 179 8.70 -1.16 -7.54
CA ILE A 179 7.78 -0.60 -6.55
C ILE A 179 8.28 0.74 -5.99
N ALA A 180 9.60 0.89 -5.74
CA ALA A 180 10.17 2.15 -5.30
C ALA A 180 10.13 3.22 -6.40
N ARG A 181 10.32 2.81 -7.65
CA ARG A 181 10.19 3.74 -8.79
C ARG A 181 8.76 4.26 -8.95
N SER A 182 7.77 3.39 -8.82
CA SER A 182 6.35 3.74 -8.96
C SER A 182 5.86 4.61 -7.79
N LEU A 183 6.14 4.22 -6.55
CA LEU A 183 5.78 5.02 -5.38
C LEU A 183 6.54 6.35 -5.31
N GLY A 184 7.70 6.40 -5.93
CA GLY A 184 8.56 7.59 -5.94
C GLY A 184 8.01 8.78 -6.70
N LEU A 185 6.92 8.64 -7.47
CA LEU A 185 6.17 9.77 -8.01
C LEU A 185 5.72 10.72 -6.88
N VAL A 186 5.34 10.16 -5.74
CA VAL A 186 4.94 10.89 -4.53
C VAL A 186 5.91 10.55 -3.40
N PRO A 187 6.84 11.46 -3.04
CA PRO A 187 7.89 11.17 -2.07
C PRO A 187 7.40 10.69 -0.71
N SER A 188 6.29 11.24 -0.20
CA SER A 188 5.72 10.81 1.06
C SER A 188 5.12 9.39 1.00
N ALA A 189 4.56 9.00 -0.13
CA ALA A 189 4.03 7.66 -0.35
C ALA A 189 5.17 6.62 -0.33
N LEU A 190 6.28 6.92 -1.01
CA LEU A 190 7.50 6.11 -0.97
C LEU A 190 8.01 5.95 0.46
N GLN A 191 8.12 7.06 1.20
CA GLN A 191 8.62 7.07 2.57
C GLN A 191 7.71 6.29 3.51
N LEU A 192 6.39 6.46 3.42
CA LEU A 192 5.41 5.77 4.25
C LEU A 192 5.50 4.25 4.05
N PHE A 193 5.46 3.79 2.80
CA PHE A 193 5.52 2.36 2.49
C PHE A 193 6.84 1.73 2.95
N PHE A 194 7.98 2.26 2.51
CA PHE A 194 9.28 1.65 2.84
C PHE A 194 9.68 1.86 4.29
N GLY A 195 9.28 2.95 4.94
CA GLY A 195 9.44 3.14 6.37
C GLY A 195 8.78 2.03 7.17
N THR A 196 7.60 1.60 6.74
CA THR A 196 6.84 0.52 7.37
C THR A 196 7.37 -0.87 7.00
N PHE A 197 7.67 -1.09 5.71
CA PHE A 197 8.01 -2.40 5.18
C PHE A 197 9.46 -2.84 5.48
N SER A 198 10.43 -1.93 5.40
CA SER A 198 11.86 -2.28 5.51
C SER A 198 12.26 -3.00 6.81
N PRO A 199 11.62 -2.78 7.98
CA PRO A 199 11.93 -3.57 9.18
C PRO A 199 11.49 -5.02 9.12
N HIS A 200 10.59 -5.38 8.20
CA HIS A 200 10.12 -6.76 8.02
C HIS A 200 11.01 -7.56 7.10
N TYR A 201 11.54 -6.91 6.05
CA TYR A 201 12.24 -7.61 5.00
C TYR A 201 13.35 -6.75 4.39
N SER A 202 14.50 -7.38 4.16
CA SER A 202 15.64 -6.78 3.47
C SER A 202 16.20 -7.77 2.46
N LEU A 203 16.54 -7.29 1.27
CA LEU A 203 17.21 -8.07 0.21
C LEU A 203 18.62 -8.53 0.60
N SER A 204 19.18 -7.97 1.66
CA SER A 204 20.46 -8.36 2.22
C SER A 204 20.43 -8.18 3.72
N ASN A 205 21.11 -9.04 4.46
CA ASN A 205 21.27 -8.90 5.90
C ASN A 205 19.94 -8.94 6.68
N ILE A 206 19.08 -9.93 6.39
CA ILE A 206 17.82 -10.08 7.11
C ILE A 206 18.07 -10.29 8.60
N GLN A 207 17.46 -9.47 9.43
CA GLN A 207 17.61 -9.53 10.89
C GLN A 207 16.49 -10.40 11.51
N SER A 208 16.58 -11.70 11.28
CA SER A 208 15.64 -12.67 11.82
C SER A 208 16.36 -13.96 12.24
N SER A 209 15.61 -14.90 12.80
CA SER A 209 16.11 -16.26 13.07
C SER A 209 16.27 -17.13 11.82
N LEU A 210 15.80 -16.65 10.66
CA LEU A 210 15.95 -17.29 9.36
C LEU A 210 17.26 -16.85 8.69
N SER A 211 17.88 -17.74 7.91
CA SER A 211 18.93 -17.34 6.98
C SER A 211 18.35 -16.50 5.83
N GLN A 212 19.19 -15.77 5.10
CA GLN A 212 18.74 -15.02 3.93
C GLN A 212 18.04 -15.92 2.92
N ASP A 213 18.61 -17.11 2.61
CA ASP A 213 18.02 -18.06 1.66
C ASP A 213 16.65 -18.55 2.09
N GLN A 214 16.44 -18.80 3.39
CA GLN A 214 15.14 -19.19 3.93
C GLN A 214 14.13 -18.05 3.82
N ALA A 215 14.53 -16.83 4.10
CA ALA A 215 13.67 -15.66 3.97
C ALA A 215 13.29 -15.40 2.51
N GLU A 216 14.24 -15.51 1.57
CA GLU A 216 13.98 -15.39 0.13
C GLU A 216 13.04 -16.50 -0.36
N PHE A 217 13.19 -17.73 0.14
CA PHE A 217 12.26 -18.81 -0.20
C PHE A 217 10.84 -18.49 0.28
N VAL A 218 10.66 -17.99 1.50
CA VAL A 218 9.34 -17.56 2.01
C VAL A 218 8.79 -16.42 1.15
N ALA A 219 9.58 -15.39 0.86
CA ALA A 219 9.17 -14.26 0.04
C ALA A 219 8.73 -14.69 -1.36
N SER A 220 9.49 -15.60 -2.00
CA SER A 220 9.14 -16.14 -3.31
C SER A 220 7.84 -16.94 -3.30
N ARG A 221 7.57 -17.70 -2.23
CA ARG A 221 6.31 -18.44 -2.07
C ARG A 221 5.12 -17.49 -1.87
N VAL A 222 5.28 -16.44 -1.08
CA VAL A 222 4.25 -15.39 -0.91
C VAL A 222 3.96 -14.72 -2.25
N SER A 223 5.00 -14.36 -3.01
CA SER A 223 4.84 -13.76 -4.34
C SER A 223 4.10 -14.70 -5.31
N ALA A 224 4.43 -15.99 -5.32
CA ALA A 224 3.75 -16.98 -6.15
C ALA A 224 2.28 -17.16 -5.77
N MET A 225 1.95 -17.12 -4.46
CA MET A 225 0.56 -17.22 -3.98
C MET A 225 -0.26 -15.96 -4.33
N ASN A 226 0.39 -14.82 -4.40
CA ASN A 226 -0.23 -13.54 -4.79
C ASN A 226 -0.19 -13.31 -6.32
N GLU A 227 0.24 -14.30 -7.09
CA GLU A 227 0.35 -14.21 -8.56
C GLU A 227 1.19 -13.00 -9.01
N CYS A 228 2.20 -12.61 -8.21
CA CYS A 228 3.11 -11.52 -8.57
C CYS A 228 3.91 -11.89 -9.81
N PHE A 229 3.90 -11.00 -10.79
CA PHE A 229 4.61 -11.21 -12.07
C PHE A 229 6.14 -11.03 -11.94
N TYR A 230 6.61 -10.34 -10.92
CA TYR A 230 8.04 -10.03 -10.68
C TYR A 230 8.67 -11.00 -9.70
#